data_f3d047c323094a722d165382db24d2ce
#
_entry.id   f3d047c323094a722d165382db24d2ce
#
_cell.length_a   1.000
_cell.length_b   1.000
_cell.length_c   1.000
_cell.angle_alpha   90.00
_cell.angle_beta   90.00
_cell.angle_gamma   90.00
#
_symmetry.space_group_name_H-M   'P 1'
#
loop_
_entity.id
_entity.type
_entity.pdbx_description
1 polymer ?
#
loop_
_entity_poly.entity_id
_entity_poly.type
_entity_poly.pdbx_seq_one_letter_code
_entity_poly.pdbx_strand_id
1 'polypeptide(L)'
;MTPMKLHSAARWPPSSFTPWSPSRPGGYSNSESGFALNGYGELSPFGYSMGAVLLAEFVLTLLFLLVILGSTDSRAPVGFAPIAIGLALTLVHLVSIPISNTSVNPARSLAVAWFSPEALGQVWVFLLAPLAGAALAGVLYPMVFPITEEVILEREDDLSQ
;
A
#
# COMPACT_ATOMS: atom_id res chain seq x y z
N MET A 1 37.70 -6.14 38.63
CA MET A 1 36.70 -5.18 38.09
C MET A 1 36.92 -5.08 36.60
N THR A 2 36.09 -5.77 35.82
CA THR A 2 36.17 -5.81 34.38
C THR A 2 35.30 -4.64 33.81
N PRO A 3 35.82 -3.80 32.93
CA PRO A 3 35.04 -2.69 32.41
C PRO A 3 33.92 -3.21 31.47
N MET A 4 32.74 -2.80 31.77
CA MET A 4 31.54 -3.05 30.99
C MET A 4 31.67 -2.42 29.58
N LYS A 5 31.74 -3.26 28.53
CA LYS A 5 31.70 -2.78 27.16
C LYS A 5 30.33 -2.14 26.92
N LEU A 6 30.30 -0.83 26.84
CA LEU A 6 29.19 -0.09 26.27
C LEU A 6 28.98 -0.60 24.85
N HIS A 7 27.86 -1.26 24.61
CA HIS A 7 27.40 -1.54 23.26
C HIS A 7 27.29 -0.19 22.54
N SER A 8 28.07 -0.08 21.47
CA SER A 8 28.01 1.07 20.58
C SER A 8 26.57 1.27 20.15
N ALA A 9 26.03 2.45 20.48
CA ALA A 9 24.75 2.88 19.97
C ALA A 9 24.70 2.56 18.48
N ALA A 10 23.62 1.88 18.07
CA ALA A 10 23.36 1.57 16.68
C ALA A 10 23.52 2.86 15.89
N ARG A 11 24.62 2.96 15.17
CA ARG A 11 24.87 4.08 14.27
C ARG A 11 23.89 3.85 13.14
N TRP A 12 22.85 4.67 13.08
CA TRP A 12 21.98 4.75 11.91
C TRP A 12 22.89 4.78 10.67
N PRO A 13 22.66 3.92 9.67
CA PRO A 13 23.34 4.11 8.41
C PRO A 13 23.11 5.56 8.01
N PRO A 14 24.13 6.27 7.53
CA PRO A 14 23.92 7.62 7.04
C PRO A 14 22.76 7.53 6.07
N SER A 15 21.69 8.27 6.35
CA SER A 15 20.52 8.31 5.51
C SER A 15 21.02 8.57 4.09
N SER A 16 20.96 7.56 3.23
CA SER A 16 21.27 7.70 1.81
C SER A 16 20.22 8.58 1.11
N PHE A 17 19.31 9.12 1.89
CA PHE A 17 18.45 10.22 1.50
C PHE A 17 19.31 11.49 1.44
N THR A 18 20.14 11.58 0.42
CA THR A 18 20.71 12.87 0.05
C THR A 18 19.57 13.69 -0.53
N PRO A 19 19.22 14.84 0.11
CA PRO A 19 18.27 15.77 -0.49
C PRO A 19 18.69 16.04 -1.92
N TRP A 20 17.75 16.28 -2.82
CA TRP A 20 18.02 16.68 -4.18
C TRP A 20 19.23 17.62 -4.24
N SER A 21 20.34 17.15 -4.79
CA SER A 21 21.53 17.94 -4.97
C SER A 21 21.60 18.37 -6.44
N PRO A 22 21.48 19.67 -6.74
CA PRO A 22 21.59 20.17 -8.10
C PRO A 22 22.98 20.01 -8.73
N SER A 23 23.95 19.52 -7.95
CA SER A 23 25.36 19.41 -8.36
C SER A 23 25.74 18.03 -8.94
N ARG A 24 24.81 17.09 -9.15
CA ARG A 24 25.14 15.83 -9.83
C ARG A 24 25.07 15.99 -11.35
N PRO A 25 26.20 15.93 -12.06
CA PRO A 25 26.20 15.81 -13.51
C PRO A 25 25.65 14.42 -13.84
N GLY A 26 24.42 14.33 -14.39
CA GLY A 26 23.86 13.06 -14.83
C GLY A 26 22.40 12.81 -14.49
N GLY A 27 21.77 13.68 -13.70
CA GLY A 27 20.34 13.57 -13.42
C GLY A 27 19.97 12.53 -12.35
N TYR A 28 18.70 12.24 -12.24
CA TYR A 28 18.12 11.29 -11.30
C TYR A 28 18.50 9.85 -11.67
N SER A 29 19.05 9.09 -10.70
CA SER A 29 19.38 7.67 -10.86
C SER A 29 18.42 6.80 -10.05
N ASN A 30 17.63 5.98 -10.72
CA ASN A 30 16.69 5.05 -10.09
C ASN A 30 17.41 4.02 -9.20
N SER A 31 18.60 3.55 -9.62
CA SER A 31 19.37 2.54 -8.88
C SER A 31 19.96 3.07 -7.58
N GLU A 32 20.27 4.38 -7.52
CA GLU A 32 20.83 5.00 -6.31
C GLU A 32 19.77 5.52 -5.34
N SER A 33 18.60 5.89 -5.85
CA SER A 33 17.54 6.52 -5.04
C SER A 33 16.48 5.53 -4.53
N GLY A 34 16.49 4.28 -5.00
CA GLY A 34 15.47 3.30 -4.64
C GLY A 34 14.05 3.77 -5.01
N PHE A 35 13.88 4.38 -6.18
CA PHE A 35 12.67 5.04 -6.62
C PHE A 35 11.41 4.21 -6.39
N ALA A 36 10.64 4.60 -5.39
CA ALA A 36 9.33 4.03 -5.08
C ALA A 36 9.31 2.50 -4.95
N LEU A 37 10.47 1.85 -4.74
CA LEU A 37 10.56 0.41 -4.53
C LEU A 37 9.82 -0.01 -3.27
N ASN A 38 9.12 -1.12 -3.35
CA ASN A 38 8.56 -1.79 -2.20
C ASN A 38 9.51 -2.85 -1.69
N GLY A 39 9.55 -3.02 -0.36
CA GLY A 39 10.41 -4.03 0.23
C GLY A 39 10.16 -4.27 1.70
N TYR A 40 10.79 -5.33 2.20
CA TYR A 40 10.88 -5.67 3.61
C TYR A 40 12.34 -5.83 4.03
N GLY A 41 12.62 -5.89 5.34
CA GLY A 41 13.98 -5.96 5.84
C GLY A 41 14.79 -4.72 5.45
N GLU A 42 15.90 -4.91 4.76
CA GLU A 42 16.79 -3.82 4.33
C GLU A 42 16.15 -2.87 3.29
N LEU A 43 15.20 -3.35 2.50
CA LEU A 43 14.45 -2.53 1.55
C LEU A 43 13.25 -1.82 2.17
N SER A 44 12.86 -2.17 3.40
CA SER A 44 11.85 -1.42 4.14
C SER A 44 12.43 -0.10 4.65
N PRO A 45 11.73 1.04 4.51
CA PRO A 45 12.22 2.32 5.00
C PRO A 45 12.63 2.33 6.49
N PHE A 46 11.92 1.58 7.33
CA PHE A 46 12.21 1.45 8.76
C PHE A 46 12.61 0.03 9.19
N GLY A 47 13.00 -0.83 8.25
CA GLY A 47 13.53 -2.15 8.55
C GLY A 47 12.48 -3.17 9.02
N TYR A 48 11.22 -3.03 8.63
CA TYR A 48 10.16 -3.95 9.02
C TYR A 48 10.39 -5.35 8.42
N SER A 49 10.09 -6.38 9.22
CA SER A 49 10.19 -7.77 8.80
C SER A 49 9.18 -8.12 7.70
N MET A 50 9.46 -9.18 6.93
CA MET A 50 8.57 -9.69 5.89
C MET A 50 7.14 -9.94 6.42
N GLY A 51 7.01 -10.55 7.61
CA GLY A 51 5.70 -10.82 8.20
C GLY A 51 4.90 -9.56 8.53
N ALA A 52 5.58 -8.51 9.04
CA ALA A 52 4.95 -7.23 9.33
C ALA A 52 4.50 -6.53 8.06
N VAL A 53 5.33 -6.54 7.01
CA VAL A 53 4.99 -5.98 5.70
C VAL A 53 3.82 -6.72 5.05
N LEU A 54 3.85 -8.07 5.07
CA LEU A 54 2.77 -8.90 4.54
C LEU A 54 1.43 -8.60 5.23
N LEU A 55 1.44 -8.52 6.56
CA LEU A 55 0.24 -8.18 7.34
C LEU A 55 -0.26 -6.77 7.02
N ALA A 56 0.64 -5.79 6.96
CA ALA A 56 0.28 -4.41 6.65
C ALA A 56 -0.34 -4.29 5.25
N GLU A 57 0.30 -4.87 4.23
CA GLU A 57 -0.20 -4.84 2.85
C GLU A 57 -1.55 -5.55 2.71
N PHE A 58 -1.74 -6.69 3.38
CA PHE A 58 -3.00 -7.41 3.41
C PHE A 58 -4.12 -6.59 4.04
N VAL A 59 -3.91 -6.09 5.27
CA VAL A 59 -4.94 -5.34 6.03
C VAL A 59 -5.27 -4.01 5.37
N LEU A 60 -4.25 -3.26 4.92
CA LEU A 60 -4.46 -1.95 4.29
C LEU A 60 -5.16 -2.08 2.93
N THR A 61 -4.85 -3.13 2.16
CA THR A 61 -5.58 -3.40 0.91
C THR A 61 -7.02 -3.82 1.19
N LEU A 62 -7.25 -4.69 2.19
CA LEU A 62 -8.61 -5.06 2.61
C LEU A 62 -9.44 -3.82 2.94
N LEU A 63 -8.92 -2.95 3.81
CA LEU A 63 -9.63 -1.73 4.22
C LEU A 63 -9.85 -0.77 3.03
N PHE A 64 -8.83 -0.60 2.19
CA PHE A 64 -8.93 0.25 1.02
C PHE A 64 -10.00 -0.24 0.03
N LEU A 65 -10.04 -1.55 -0.23
CA LEU A 65 -11.07 -2.14 -1.09
C LEU A 65 -12.48 -2.04 -0.49
N LEU A 66 -12.63 -2.17 0.84
CA LEU A 66 -13.94 -1.93 1.49
C LEU A 66 -14.41 -0.48 1.28
N VAL A 67 -13.51 0.50 1.34
CA VAL A 67 -13.84 1.90 1.02
C VAL A 67 -14.24 2.06 -0.46
N ILE A 68 -13.49 1.44 -1.38
CA ILE A 68 -13.82 1.48 -2.81
C ILE A 68 -15.21 0.88 -3.05
N LEU A 69 -15.45 -0.33 -2.56
CA LEU A 69 -16.74 -1.02 -2.75
C LEU A 69 -17.89 -0.21 -2.13
N GLY A 70 -17.70 0.32 -0.91
CA GLY A 70 -18.73 1.13 -0.26
C GLY A 70 -19.01 2.47 -0.95
N SER A 71 -17.98 3.14 -1.45
CA SER A 71 -18.13 4.44 -2.11
C SER A 71 -18.66 4.33 -3.54
N THR A 72 -18.54 3.16 -4.16
CA THR A 72 -19.06 2.86 -5.51
C THR A 72 -20.34 2.02 -5.51
N ASP A 73 -20.85 1.70 -4.32
CA ASP A 73 -22.13 1.01 -4.16
C ASP A 73 -23.29 1.85 -4.74
N SER A 74 -24.33 1.20 -5.24
CA SER A 74 -25.51 1.87 -5.80
C SER A 74 -26.25 2.76 -4.79
N ARG A 75 -26.09 2.49 -3.50
CA ARG A 75 -26.66 3.27 -2.37
C ARG A 75 -25.81 4.48 -1.98
N ALA A 76 -24.58 4.57 -2.50
CA ALA A 76 -23.70 5.69 -2.18
C ALA A 76 -24.09 6.95 -2.97
N PRO A 77 -23.93 8.15 -2.38
CA PRO A 77 -24.21 9.41 -3.08
C PRO A 77 -23.36 9.54 -4.35
N VAL A 78 -24.02 9.85 -5.45
CA VAL A 78 -23.36 10.00 -6.76
C VAL A 78 -22.31 11.11 -6.72
N GLY A 79 -21.13 10.86 -7.29
CA GLY A 79 -20.05 11.84 -7.44
C GLY A 79 -19.08 11.94 -6.26
N PHE A 80 -19.35 11.32 -5.11
CA PHE A 80 -18.47 11.38 -3.93
C PHE A 80 -17.39 10.29 -3.90
N ALA A 81 -17.52 9.22 -4.66
CA ALA A 81 -16.57 8.12 -4.68
C ALA A 81 -15.10 8.56 -4.90
N PRO A 82 -14.75 9.46 -5.84
CA PRO A 82 -13.37 9.88 -6.04
C PRO A 82 -12.74 10.53 -4.80
N ILE A 83 -13.52 11.29 -4.03
CA ILE A 83 -13.06 11.95 -2.80
C ILE A 83 -12.78 10.90 -1.72
N ALA A 84 -13.72 9.99 -1.48
CA ALA A 84 -13.56 8.93 -0.48
C ALA A 84 -12.36 8.03 -0.80
N ILE A 85 -12.23 7.60 -2.05
CA ILE A 85 -11.12 6.75 -2.51
C ILE A 85 -9.78 7.49 -2.40
N GLY A 86 -9.71 8.76 -2.82
CA GLY A 86 -8.50 9.56 -2.76
C GLY A 86 -8.03 9.79 -1.32
N LEU A 87 -8.94 10.13 -0.41
CA LEU A 87 -8.62 10.29 1.01
C LEU A 87 -8.18 8.97 1.66
N ALA A 88 -8.86 7.86 1.36
CA ALA A 88 -8.48 6.55 1.86
C ALA A 88 -7.10 6.15 1.37
N LEU A 89 -6.79 6.36 0.09
CA LEU A 89 -5.47 6.08 -0.47
C LEU A 89 -4.39 6.94 0.18
N THR A 90 -4.66 8.21 0.44
CA THR A 90 -3.75 9.11 1.16
C THR A 90 -3.48 8.58 2.56
N LEU A 91 -4.51 8.16 3.29
CA LEU A 91 -4.38 7.60 4.65
C LEU A 91 -3.54 6.32 4.65
N VAL A 92 -3.80 5.43 3.69
CA VAL A 92 -3.00 4.21 3.50
C VAL A 92 -1.54 4.55 3.29
N HIS A 93 -1.22 5.55 2.46
CA HIS A 93 0.17 5.98 2.22
C HIS A 93 0.83 6.54 3.48
N LEU A 94 0.13 7.40 4.22
CA LEU A 94 0.65 7.96 5.48
C LEU A 94 1.02 6.88 6.50
N VAL A 95 0.29 5.77 6.52
CA VAL A 95 0.54 4.65 7.45
C VAL A 95 1.64 3.72 6.92
N SER A 96 1.63 3.39 5.63
CA SER A 96 2.44 2.29 5.11
C SER A 96 3.73 2.69 4.39
N ILE A 97 3.94 3.97 4.07
CA ILE A 97 5.24 4.42 3.54
C ILE A 97 6.40 4.02 4.45
N PRO A 98 6.35 4.23 5.79
CA PRO A 98 7.41 3.79 6.69
C PRO A 98 7.62 2.27 6.70
N ILE A 99 6.56 1.49 6.45
CA ILE A 99 6.56 0.03 6.59
C ILE A 99 7.15 -0.64 5.35
N SER A 100 6.62 -0.30 4.16
CA SER A 100 6.89 -1.04 2.92
C SER A 100 7.11 -0.13 1.70
N ASN A 101 7.07 1.19 1.90
CA ASN A 101 6.93 2.19 0.85
C ASN A 101 5.61 2.05 0.06
N THR A 102 4.59 1.56 0.70
CA THR A 102 3.20 1.39 0.26
C THR A 102 3.04 0.72 -1.11
N SER A 103 2.51 -0.48 -1.12
CA SER A 103 2.05 -1.11 -2.36
C SER A 103 0.54 -0.97 -2.53
N VAL A 104 -0.22 -1.73 -1.77
CA VAL A 104 -1.66 -1.97 -1.87
C VAL A 104 -2.15 -2.19 -3.32
N ASN A 105 -1.21 -2.40 -4.22
CA ASN A 105 -1.44 -2.55 -5.66
C ASN A 105 -0.36 -3.43 -6.29
N PRO A 106 -0.68 -4.67 -6.71
CA PRO A 106 0.26 -5.58 -7.33
C PRO A 106 0.95 -5.00 -8.58
N ALA A 107 0.20 -4.32 -9.44
CA ALA A 107 0.74 -3.74 -10.66
C ALA A 107 1.74 -2.61 -10.38
N ARG A 108 1.47 -1.78 -9.35
CA ARG A 108 2.36 -0.72 -8.90
C ARG A 108 3.71 -1.29 -8.45
N SER A 109 3.69 -2.33 -7.63
CA SER A 109 4.93 -2.94 -7.13
C SER A 109 5.71 -3.64 -8.23
N LEU A 110 5.02 -4.37 -9.11
CA LEU A 110 5.66 -5.02 -10.24
C LEU A 110 6.32 -3.99 -11.19
N ALA A 111 5.67 -2.87 -11.45
CA ALA A 111 6.18 -1.83 -12.36
C ALA A 111 7.52 -1.25 -11.90
N VAL A 112 7.75 -1.12 -10.58
CA VAL A 112 9.00 -0.55 -10.05
C VAL A 112 10.04 -1.61 -9.69
N ALA A 113 9.65 -2.85 -9.44
CA ALA A 113 10.55 -3.93 -9.04
C ALA A 113 11.62 -4.25 -10.11
N TRP A 114 11.33 -4.01 -11.37
CA TRP A 114 12.26 -4.23 -12.49
C TRP A 114 13.55 -3.42 -12.41
N PHE A 115 13.56 -2.35 -11.62
CA PHE A 115 14.74 -1.48 -11.48
C PHE A 115 15.71 -1.96 -10.39
N SER A 116 15.37 -3.04 -9.62
CA SER A 116 16.24 -3.61 -8.60
C SER A 116 16.04 -5.14 -8.54
N PRO A 117 17.11 -5.92 -8.72
CA PRO A 117 17.05 -7.38 -8.56
C PRO A 117 16.57 -7.82 -7.17
N GLU A 118 16.94 -7.07 -6.13
CA GLU A 118 16.55 -7.32 -4.74
C GLU A 118 15.03 -7.12 -4.56
N ALA A 119 14.49 -6.03 -5.09
CA ALA A 119 13.06 -5.75 -5.05
C ALA A 119 12.27 -6.76 -5.89
N LEU A 120 12.81 -7.18 -7.04
CA LEU A 120 12.19 -8.20 -7.87
C LEU A 120 12.10 -9.55 -7.13
N GLY A 121 13.11 -9.89 -6.32
CA GLY A 121 13.09 -11.07 -5.45
C GLY A 121 12.04 -11.02 -4.34
N GLN A 122 11.63 -9.80 -3.94
CA GLN A 122 10.64 -9.58 -2.88
C GLN A 122 9.22 -9.29 -3.41
N VAL A 123 9.05 -9.05 -4.71
CA VAL A 123 7.79 -8.58 -5.31
C VAL A 123 6.60 -9.50 -5.05
N TRP A 124 6.82 -10.79 -4.87
CA TRP A 124 5.77 -11.78 -4.62
C TRP A 124 4.94 -11.46 -3.37
N VAL A 125 5.53 -10.87 -2.32
CA VAL A 125 4.79 -10.41 -1.12
C VAL A 125 3.75 -9.36 -1.52
N PHE A 126 4.15 -8.44 -2.37
CA PHE A 126 3.33 -7.33 -2.85
C PHE A 126 2.33 -7.72 -3.96
N LEU A 127 2.44 -8.93 -4.48
CA LEU A 127 1.42 -9.54 -5.32
C LEU A 127 0.39 -10.29 -4.44
N LEU A 128 0.85 -11.18 -3.57
CA LEU A 128 -0.03 -12.09 -2.83
C LEU A 128 -0.81 -11.38 -1.71
N ALA A 129 -0.15 -10.53 -0.91
CA ALA A 129 -0.81 -9.89 0.21
C ALA A 129 -1.95 -8.95 -0.21
N PRO A 130 -1.77 -8.02 -1.19
CA PRO A 130 -2.85 -7.20 -1.66
C PRO A 130 -3.96 -8.00 -2.35
N LEU A 131 -3.63 -9.02 -3.14
CA LEU A 131 -4.65 -9.87 -3.79
C LEU A 131 -5.51 -10.61 -2.76
N ALA A 132 -4.88 -11.16 -1.71
CA ALA A 132 -5.60 -11.82 -0.63
C ALA A 132 -6.51 -10.84 0.14
N GLY A 133 -6.00 -9.63 0.44
CA GLY A 133 -6.79 -8.58 1.09
C GLY A 133 -7.98 -8.13 0.24
N ALA A 134 -7.76 -7.95 -1.05
CA ALA A 134 -8.81 -7.60 -2.00
C ALA A 134 -9.87 -8.70 -2.13
N ALA A 135 -9.46 -9.96 -2.24
CA ALA A 135 -10.36 -11.10 -2.29
C ALA A 135 -11.23 -11.19 -1.03
N LEU A 136 -10.63 -10.99 0.15
CA LEU A 136 -11.38 -10.99 1.40
C LEU A 136 -12.37 -9.81 1.45
N ALA A 137 -11.99 -8.62 0.99
CA ALA A 137 -12.92 -7.48 0.90
C ALA A 137 -14.13 -7.80 0.01
N GLY A 138 -13.89 -8.42 -1.14
CA GLY A 138 -14.94 -8.83 -2.06
C GLY A 138 -15.92 -9.86 -1.48
N VAL A 139 -15.44 -10.72 -0.58
CA VAL A 139 -16.30 -11.68 0.14
C VAL A 139 -17.05 -11.01 1.29
N LEU A 140 -16.34 -10.18 2.08
CA LEU A 140 -16.93 -9.57 3.27
C LEU A 140 -17.96 -8.50 2.93
N TYR A 141 -17.73 -7.72 1.87
CA TYR A 141 -18.59 -6.59 1.55
C TYR A 141 -20.06 -6.99 1.34
N PRO A 142 -20.41 -7.95 0.48
CA PRO A 142 -21.79 -8.36 0.30
C PRO A 142 -22.40 -9.07 1.51
N MET A 143 -21.58 -9.64 2.39
CA MET A 143 -22.07 -10.25 3.65
C MET A 143 -22.48 -9.19 4.67
N VAL A 144 -21.78 -8.04 4.70
CA VAL A 144 -22.07 -6.95 5.63
C VAL A 144 -23.13 -6.00 5.05
N PHE A 145 -23.13 -5.82 3.76
CA PHE A 145 -24.05 -4.93 3.03
C PHE A 145 -24.82 -5.71 1.94
N PRO A 146 -25.72 -6.61 2.32
CA PRO A 146 -26.49 -7.40 1.36
C PRO A 146 -27.37 -6.46 0.51
N ILE A 147 -27.49 -6.80 -0.77
CA ILE A 147 -28.45 -6.17 -1.67
C ILE A 147 -29.82 -6.80 -1.35
N THR A 148 -30.75 -6.01 -0.84
CA THR A 148 -32.13 -6.44 -0.58
C THR A 148 -32.99 -6.26 -1.83
N GLU A 149 -34.08 -7.02 -1.96
CA GLU A 149 -35.01 -6.91 -3.08
C GLU A 149 -35.58 -5.48 -3.22
N GLU A 150 -35.78 -4.77 -2.10
CA GLU A 150 -36.23 -3.37 -2.10
C GLU A 150 -35.30 -2.45 -2.91
N VAL A 151 -33.99 -2.63 -2.80
CA VAL A 151 -32.98 -1.83 -3.54
C VAL A 151 -33.05 -2.12 -5.04
N ILE A 152 -33.40 -3.35 -5.43
CA ILE A 152 -33.55 -3.73 -6.84
C ILE A 152 -34.79 -3.07 -7.44
N LEU A 153 -35.89 -3.08 -6.72
CA LEU A 153 -37.15 -2.49 -7.14
C LEU A 153 -37.08 -0.96 -7.29
N GLU A 154 -36.49 -0.26 -6.30
CA GLU A 154 -36.24 1.18 -6.39
C GLU A 154 -35.40 1.54 -7.64
N ARG A 155 -34.39 0.74 -7.96
CA ARG A 155 -33.56 0.96 -9.14
C ARG A 155 -34.30 0.74 -10.44
N GLU A 156 -35.18 -0.25 -10.52
CA GLU A 156 -36.01 -0.51 -11.72
C GLU A 156 -36.99 0.65 -11.93
N ASP A 157 -37.57 1.19 -10.87
CA ASP A 157 -38.49 2.32 -10.94
C ASP A 157 -37.77 3.60 -11.42
N ASP A 158 -36.54 3.88 -10.95
CA ASP A 158 -35.74 5.02 -11.39
C ASP A 158 -35.32 4.93 -12.87
N LEU A 159 -35.08 3.72 -13.37
CA LEU A 159 -34.72 3.50 -14.80
C LEU A 159 -35.93 3.55 -15.75
N SER A 160 -37.13 3.48 -15.20
CA SER A 160 -38.39 3.50 -15.98
C SER A 160 -38.96 4.91 -16.22
N GLN A 161 -38.38 5.93 -15.57
CA GLN A 161 -38.74 7.35 -15.68
C GLN A 161 -37.79 8.08 -16.64
#